data_a4d98350d75de2017aa915f730efc520
#
_entry.id   a4d98350d75de2017aa915f730efc520
#
_cell.length_a   1.000
_cell.length_b   1.000
_cell.length_c   1.000
_cell.angle_alpha   90.00
_cell.angle_beta   90.00
_cell.angle_gamma   90.00
#
_symmetry.space_group_name_H-M   'P 1'
#
loop_
_entity.id
_entity.type
_entity.pdbx_description
1 polymer ?
#
loop_
_entity_poly.entity_id
_entity_poly.type
_entity_poly.pdbx_seq_one_letter_code
_entity_poly.pdbx_strand_id
1 'polypeptide(L)'
;MLEHNYNKETVEPTCTEHGYAVYTCPDCGKSYMISELTDFSRSMMLSITIQPIPTDEAVKIVQKKLLAIETDITKWQQKQNENNNFSANIPYEMEQMRKEIKEFLDDLTTRDQRMMFVTVTLLHIADSLEQLDNDTETLMSIGRKHLCTFATLKYQQEDGMQTVLPYGTLNIKAMRTLTTESTAVLSPYKTQEIIDKGGLYYGINAISHNLLMCNRKLLLNGNGFILGVSGSGKSFAAKMEILMAALFSNDDIIIVDAEREYGSLVRNLGGEVITLSTSSENHINALEINSDIDMDENPVSIKSEFLISLFDQLLKSTDSRLGGGVGAKDKSIIDRCAIKVYGDFLSGKSEYMPTLVDFRNELLRQPEDEAQDLALSLEIFTTGSLDAFAHQSDVNVNNRIVAYDILELGEQMKSIGLLIMLDNIFNRVMANRKRGKYTRVYVDEAHLYFKNPYSADFLLKCWKRFRKYGGLLTGITQNISDCLLNETARGMLSNSEFLLLLNQAPSDRKDLSELLSISDTQMSYITNAGAGRGLIKVGGSIVPFINDFPTDTELYKLMSTKPGEN
;
A
#
# COMPACT_ATOMS: atom_id res chain seq x y z
N MET A 1 18.51 1.25 12.93
CA MET A 1 17.54 0.35 13.58
C MET A 1 17.35 0.86 14.99
N LEU A 2 16.23 1.51 15.27
CA LEU A 2 15.86 1.78 16.66
C LEU A 2 15.31 0.46 17.19
N GLU A 3 16.05 -0.20 18.05
CA GLU A 3 15.54 -1.30 18.86
C GLU A 3 14.44 -0.71 19.74
N HIS A 4 13.20 -1.15 19.52
CA HIS A 4 12.13 -0.82 20.42
C HIS A 4 12.43 -1.46 21.78
N ASN A 5 12.70 -0.64 22.79
CA ASN A 5 12.75 -1.09 24.17
C ASN A 5 11.32 -1.41 24.61
N TYR A 6 11.00 -2.70 24.67
CA TYR A 6 9.74 -3.16 25.23
C TYR A 6 9.88 -3.26 26.74
N ASN A 7 9.09 -2.52 27.48
CA ASN A 7 8.87 -2.82 28.89
C ASN A 7 8.08 -4.12 28.98
N LYS A 8 8.74 -5.18 29.45
CA LYS A 8 8.12 -6.46 29.74
C LYS A 8 7.63 -6.45 31.18
N GLU A 9 6.35 -6.20 31.39
CA GLU A 9 5.71 -6.58 32.64
C GLU A 9 5.23 -8.02 32.49
N THR A 10 5.86 -8.92 33.23
CA THR A 10 5.45 -10.33 33.29
C THR A 10 4.60 -10.49 34.53
N VAL A 11 3.31 -10.74 34.36
CA VAL A 11 2.46 -11.26 35.42
C VAL A 11 2.57 -12.78 35.32
N GLU A 12 3.26 -13.40 36.28
CA GLU A 12 3.46 -14.85 36.27
C GLU A 12 2.15 -15.63 36.50
N PRO A 13 1.99 -16.84 35.94
CA PRO A 13 0.78 -17.62 36.10
C PRO A 13 0.59 -18.03 37.56
N THR A 14 -0.63 -17.87 38.05
CA THR A 14 -1.06 -18.42 39.36
C THR A 14 -1.82 -19.72 39.20
N CYS A 15 -1.99 -20.49 40.27
CA CYS A 15 -2.79 -21.74 40.23
C CYS A 15 -4.27 -21.51 39.91
N THR A 16 -4.76 -20.26 39.97
CA THR A 16 -6.15 -19.88 39.68
C THR A 16 -6.26 -18.93 38.49
N GLU A 17 -5.16 -18.36 38.03
CA GLU A 17 -5.10 -17.41 36.93
C GLU A 17 -3.89 -17.70 36.07
N HIS A 18 -4.09 -17.76 34.77
CA HIS A 18 -2.98 -17.86 33.83
C HIS A 18 -2.23 -16.53 33.79
N GLY A 19 -0.93 -16.57 34.01
CA GLY A 19 -0.08 -15.39 33.84
C GLY A 19 -0.14 -14.88 32.40
N TYR A 20 0.01 -13.59 32.24
CA TYR A 20 0.13 -12.97 30.92
C TYR A 20 1.30 -12.00 30.94
N ALA A 21 2.00 -11.93 29.83
CA ALA A 21 3.00 -10.89 29.63
C ALA A 21 2.39 -9.81 28.75
N VAL A 22 2.29 -8.59 29.27
CA VAL A 22 1.91 -7.43 28.49
C VAL A 22 3.19 -6.79 27.98
N TYR A 23 3.35 -6.80 26.67
CA TYR A 23 4.39 -6.04 26.03
C TYR A 23 3.77 -4.72 25.58
N THR A 24 3.98 -3.67 26.35
CA THR A 24 3.65 -2.31 25.93
C THR A 24 4.91 -1.65 25.38
N CYS A 25 4.85 -1.20 24.13
CA CYS A 25 5.89 -0.29 23.64
C CYS A 25 5.59 1.09 24.23
N PRO A 26 6.47 1.65 25.08
CA PRO A 26 6.26 2.99 25.64
C PRO A 26 6.21 4.07 24.55
N ASP A 27 6.82 3.81 23.39
CA ASP A 27 6.85 4.76 22.27
C ASP A 27 5.58 4.72 21.39
N CYS A 28 4.82 3.62 21.38
CA CYS A 28 3.63 3.48 20.54
C CYS A 28 2.36 2.99 21.26
N GLY A 29 2.42 2.62 22.55
CA GLY A 29 1.25 2.26 23.38
C GLY A 29 0.49 0.99 22.95
N LYS A 30 1.09 0.07 22.17
CA LYS A 30 0.38 -1.08 21.60
C LYS A 30 0.14 -2.21 22.59
N SER A 31 -1.12 -2.60 22.78
CA SER A 31 -1.53 -3.88 23.35
C SER A 31 -1.61 -4.92 22.25
N TYR A 32 -0.73 -5.92 22.29
CA TYR A 32 -0.59 -6.87 21.17
C TYR A 32 -1.77 -7.83 21.00
N MET A 33 -2.36 -8.39 22.07
CA MET A 33 -3.41 -9.40 21.96
C MET A 33 -4.69 -8.88 21.30
N ILE A 34 -5.24 -7.79 21.83
CA ILE A 34 -6.47 -7.19 21.26
C ILE A 34 -6.21 -6.65 19.85
N SER A 35 -5.01 -6.12 19.59
CA SER A 35 -4.60 -5.70 18.24
C SER A 35 -4.62 -6.87 17.25
N GLU A 36 -3.99 -8.00 17.57
CA GLU A 36 -3.99 -9.16 16.69
C GLU A 36 -5.39 -9.74 16.49
N LEU A 37 -6.22 -9.77 17.53
CA LEU A 37 -7.61 -10.19 17.41
C LEU A 37 -8.42 -9.27 16.49
N THR A 38 -8.23 -7.95 16.58
CA THR A 38 -8.94 -6.98 15.74
C THR A 38 -8.39 -6.89 14.31
N ASP A 39 -7.18 -7.40 14.05
CA ASP A 39 -6.60 -7.51 12.70
C ASP A 39 -7.05 -8.78 11.95
N PHE A 40 -7.74 -9.67 12.65
CA PHE A 40 -8.26 -10.89 12.04
C PHE A 40 -9.33 -10.57 10.99
N SER A 41 -9.07 -10.94 9.73
CA SER A 41 -9.86 -10.54 8.55
C SER A 41 -11.14 -11.39 8.37
N ARG A 42 -11.90 -11.60 9.45
CA ARG A 42 -13.18 -12.36 9.47
C ARG A 42 -14.25 -11.59 10.24
N SER A 43 -15.50 -11.95 9.99
CA SER A 43 -16.62 -11.39 10.76
C SER A 43 -16.55 -11.88 12.20
N MET A 44 -16.28 -10.96 13.12
CA MET A 44 -16.07 -11.25 14.53
C MET A 44 -16.70 -10.17 15.40
N MET A 45 -17.23 -10.55 16.53
CA MET A 45 -17.67 -9.67 17.60
C MET A 45 -16.84 -9.93 18.85
N LEU A 46 -16.26 -8.89 19.42
CA LEU A 46 -15.52 -8.94 20.68
C LEU A 46 -16.29 -8.12 21.73
N SER A 47 -16.68 -8.77 22.81
CA SER A 47 -17.27 -8.11 23.98
C SER A 47 -16.32 -8.16 25.17
N ILE A 48 -16.03 -7.02 25.77
CA ILE A 48 -15.24 -6.90 26.98
C ILE A 48 -16.17 -6.30 28.05
N THR A 49 -16.64 -7.14 28.96
CA THR A 49 -17.52 -6.73 30.04
C THR A 49 -16.68 -6.46 31.28
N ILE A 50 -16.73 -5.22 31.78
CA ILE A 50 -15.97 -4.75 32.94
C ILE A 50 -16.94 -4.39 34.04
N GLN A 51 -16.81 -5.04 35.19
CA GLN A 51 -17.61 -4.76 36.39
C GLN A 51 -16.71 -4.21 37.51
N PRO A 52 -16.74 -2.91 37.78
CA PRO A 52 -15.97 -2.32 38.86
C PRO A 52 -16.51 -2.82 40.23
N ILE A 53 -15.61 -3.10 41.15
CA ILE A 53 -15.93 -3.50 42.52
C ILE A 53 -15.59 -2.33 43.44
N PRO A 54 -16.51 -1.94 44.35
CA PRO A 54 -16.22 -0.91 45.36
C PRO A 54 -14.97 -1.27 46.16
N THR A 55 -14.09 -0.29 46.42
CA THR A 55 -12.77 -0.51 47.02
C THR A 55 -12.85 -1.22 48.38
N ASP A 56 -13.87 -0.88 49.20
CA ASP A 56 -14.07 -1.50 50.50
C ASP A 56 -14.49 -2.98 50.39
N GLU A 57 -15.26 -3.35 49.37
CA GLU A 57 -15.59 -4.75 49.10
C GLU A 57 -14.38 -5.47 48.51
N ALA A 58 -13.66 -4.85 47.60
CA ALA A 58 -12.46 -5.40 46.99
C ALA A 58 -11.42 -5.79 48.02
N VAL A 59 -11.11 -4.85 48.96
CA VAL A 59 -10.16 -5.10 50.03
C VAL A 59 -10.62 -6.26 50.92
N LYS A 60 -11.93 -6.36 51.28
CA LYS A 60 -12.48 -7.47 52.07
C LYS A 60 -12.33 -8.80 51.32
N ILE A 61 -12.58 -8.85 50.03
CA ILE A 61 -12.44 -10.07 49.21
C ILE A 61 -10.99 -10.53 49.22
N VAL A 62 -10.04 -9.64 48.97
CA VAL A 62 -8.60 -9.96 48.91
C VAL A 62 -8.07 -10.36 50.29
N GLN A 63 -8.46 -9.65 51.37
CA GLN A 63 -8.10 -10.01 52.72
C GLN A 63 -8.63 -11.38 53.13
N LYS A 64 -9.84 -11.73 52.72
CA LYS A 64 -10.41 -13.09 52.96
C LYS A 64 -9.61 -14.17 52.20
N LYS A 65 -9.18 -13.92 50.97
CA LYS A 65 -8.30 -14.82 50.22
C LYS A 65 -6.93 -14.94 50.89
N LEU A 66 -6.32 -13.84 51.36
CA LEU A 66 -5.07 -13.85 52.09
C LEU A 66 -5.16 -14.69 53.39
N LEU A 67 -6.21 -14.53 54.16
CA LEU A 67 -6.45 -15.29 55.36
C LEU A 67 -6.62 -16.80 55.07
N ALA A 68 -7.28 -17.14 53.98
CA ALA A 68 -7.43 -18.53 53.57
C ALA A 68 -6.07 -19.17 53.27
N ILE A 69 -5.23 -18.54 52.44
CA ILE A 69 -3.90 -19.08 52.09
C ILE A 69 -2.98 -19.16 53.33
N GLU A 70 -3.02 -18.17 54.23
CA GLU A 70 -2.26 -18.22 55.49
C GLU A 70 -2.73 -19.36 56.41
N THR A 71 -4.04 -19.62 56.44
CA THR A 71 -4.59 -20.75 57.15
C THR A 71 -4.14 -22.11 56.55
N ASP A 72 -4.11 -22.20 55.22
CA ASP A 72 -3.65 -23.41 54.53
C ASP A 72 -2.17 -23.65 54.73
N ILE A 73 -1.34 -22.61 54.70
CA ILE A 73 0.09 -22.66 55.04
C ILE A 73 0.27 -23.16 56.48
N THR A 74 -0.50 -22.61 57.42
CA THR A 74 -0.44 -23.03 58.84
C THR A 74 -0.82 -24.49 59.02
N LYS A 75 -1.91 -24.96 58.40
CA LYS A 75 -2.31 -26.36 58.42
C LYS A 75 -1.24 -27.28 57.81
N TRP A 76 -0.62 -26.84 56.70
CA TRP A 76 0.44 -27.60 56.04
C TRP A 76 1.66 -27.71 56.99
N GLN A 77 2.08 -26.62 57.64
CA GLN A 77 3.18 -26.62 58.62
C GLN A 77 2.86 -27.52 59.82
N GLN A 78 1.65 -27.45 60.37
CA GLN A 78 1.21 -28.35 61.44
C GLN A 78 1.34 -29.82 61.05
N LYS A 79 0.88 -30.19 59.86
CA LYS A 79 0.99 -31.55 59.34
C LYS A 79 2.45 -32.01 59.16
N GLN A 80 3.37 -31.10 58.74
CA GLN A 80 4.78 -31.42 58.65
C GLN A 80 5.40 -31.64 60.05
N ASN A 81 5.04 -30.82 61.04
CA ASN A 81 5.49 -30.95 62.40
C ASN A 81 4.99 -32.27 63.05
N GLU A 82 3.77 -32.66 62.81
CA GLU A 82 3.23 -33.99 63.23
C GLU A 82 4.01 -35.15 62.62
N ASN A 83 4.55 -34.97 61.41
CA ASN A 83 5.42 -35.94 60.74
C ASN A 83 6.92 -35.82 61.12
N ASN A 84 7.24 -35.07 62.17
CA ASN A 84 8.60 -34.78 62.61
C ASN A 84 9.53 -34.11 61.56
N ASN A 85 8.95 -33.42 60.58
CA ASN A 85 9.68 -32.71 59.52
C ASN A 85 9.69 -31.21 59.80
N PHE A 86 10.41 -30.79 60.84
CA PHE A 86 10.44 -29.39 61.33
C PHE A 86 11.20 -28.40 60.40
N SER A 87 11.93 -28.91 59.45
CA SER A 87 12.70 -28.07 58.48
C SER A 87 12.05 -28.04 57.08
N ALA A 88 10.83 -28.48 56.95
CA ALA A 88 10.11 -28.46 55.67
C ALA A 88 9.84 -26.99 55.23
N ASN A 89 10.34 -26.64 54.08
CA ASN A 89 10.04 -25.34 53.44
C ASN A 89 8.60 -25.36 52.94
N ILE A 90 7.94 -24.20 53.06
CA ILE A 90 6.61 -24.00 52.48
C ILE A 90 6.67 -24.30 50.98
N PRO A 91 5.70 -25.04 50.42
CA PRO A 91 5.64 -25.27 48.97
C PRO A 91 5.70 -23.95 48.20
N TYR A 92 6.51 -23.92 47.15
CA TYR A 92 6.72 -22.73 46.34
C TYR A 92 5.42 -22.10 45.84
N GLU A 93 4.45 -22.94 45.44
CA GLU A 93 3.15 -22.48 44.96
C GLU A 93 2.36 -21.71 46.04
N MET A 94 2.38 -22.15 47.29
CA MET A 94 1.69 -21.46 48.40
C MET A 94 2.37 -20.13 48.74
N GLU A 95 3.69 -20.11 48.70
CA GLU A 95 4.47 -18.89 48.97
C GLU A 95 4.26 -17.86 47.85
N GLN A 96 4.26 -18.30 46.60
CA GLN A 96 4.01 -17.47 45.44
C GLN A 96 2.60 -16.86 45.49
N MET A 97 1.58 -17.71 45.75
CA MET A 97 0.19 -17.26 45.88
C MET A 97 0.01 -16.24 47.03
N ARG A 98 0.68 -16.45 48.17
CA ARG A 98 0.66 -15.51 49.30
C ARG A 98 1.27 -14.17 48.88
N LYS A 99 2.38 -14.17 48.16
CA LYS A 99 3.07 -12.98 47.67
C LYS A 99 2.19 -12.19 46.70
N GLU A 100 1.61 -12.84 45.73
CA GLU A 100 0.72 -12.20 44.73
C GLU A 100 -0.52 -11.56 45.36
N ILE A 101 -1.16 -12.25 46.32
CA ILE A 101 -2.32 -11.69 47.04
C ILE A 101 -1.91 -10.47 47.84
N LYS A 102 -0.72 -10.45 48.43
CA LYS A 102 -0.20 -9.30 49.18
C LYS A 102 0.09 -8.14 48.24
N GLU A 103 0.74 -8.39 47.09
CA GLU A 103 0.99 -7.37 46.08
C GLU A 103 -0.31 -6.77 45.55
N PHE A 104 -1.31 -7.62 45.26
CA PHE A 104 -2.62 -7.17 44.81
C PHE A 104 -3.34 -6.32 45.90
N LEU A 105 -3.21 -6.66 47.17
CA LEU A 105 -3.75 -5.89 48.28
C LEU A 105 -3.05 -4.53 48.37
N ASP A 106 -1.75 -4.50 48.17
CA ASP A 106 -0.93 -3.29 48.20
C ASP A 106 -1.30 -2.36 47.03
N ASP A 107 -1.54 -2.90 45.84
CA ASP A 107 -2.05 -2.17 44.69
C ASP A 107 -3.39 -1.46 44.98
N LEU A 108 -4.30 -2.14 45.68
CA LEU A 108 -5.61 -1.57 46.04
C LEU A 108 -5.52 -0.53 47.15
N THR A 109 -4.55 -0.61 48.06
CA THR A 109 -4.48 0.22 49.26
C THR A 109 -3.51 1.38 49.16
N THR A 110 -2.41 1.21 48.37
CA THR A 110 -1.32 2.18 48.31
C THR A 110 -1.14 2.81 46.92
N ARG A 111 -1.49 2.09 45.84
CA ARG A 111 -1.26 2.53 44.47
C ARG A 111 -2.50 3.06 43.74
N ASP A 112 -3.60 3.32 44.47
CA ASP A 112 -4.88 3.83 43.92
C ASP A 112 -5.46 2.97 42.77
N GLN A 113 -5.12 1.69 42.74
CA GLN A 113 -5.70 0.75 41.77
C GLN A 113 -7.09 0.30 42.23
N ARG A 114 -7.98 -0.01 41.30
CA ARG A 114 -9.30 -0.57 41.59
C ARG A 114 -9.40 -2.00 41.09
N MET A 115 -10.15 -2.81 41.82
CA MET A 115 -10.46 -4.18 41.40
C MET A 115 -11.62 -4.19 40.42
N MET A 116 -11.48 -4.94 39.36
CA MET A 116 -12.51 -5.14 38.34
C MET A 116 -12.69 -6.64 38.06
N PHE A 117 -13.93 -7.07 37.87
CA PHE A 117 -14.21 -8.35 37.24
C PHE A 117 -14.35 -8.14 35.75
N VAL A 118 -13.57 -8.86 34.97
CA VAL A 118 -13.51 -8.72 33.52
C VAL A 118 -13.84 -10.04 32.86
N THR A 119 -14.73 -10.00 31.88
CA THR A 119 -15.05 -11.14 31.00
C THR A 119 -14.82 -10.70 29.56
N VAL A 120 -14.00 -11.46 28.84
CA VAL A 120 -13.78 -11.30 27.40
C VAL A 120 -14.48 -12.42 26.68
N THR A 121 -15.45 -12.07 25.84
CA THR A 121 -16.22 -13.03 25.04
C THR A 121 -16.06 -12.70 23.57
N LEU A 122 -15.81 -13.73 22.76
CA LEU A 122 -15.53 -13.62 21.35
C LEU A 122 -16.50 -14.49 20.57
N LEU A 123 -17.19 -13.89 19.58
CA LEU A 123 -18.04 -14.58 18.62
C LEU A 123 -17.47 -14.40 17.23
N HIS A 124 -17.29 -15.45 16.48
CA HIS A 124 -16.94 -15.38 15.07
C HIS A 124 -17.90 -16.20 14.21
N ILE A 125 -18.02 -15.81 12.94
CA ILE A 125 -18.95 -16.37 11.97
C ILE A 125 -18.14 -16.79 10.74
N ALA A 126 -18.47 -17.96 10.19
CA ALA A 126 -17.85 -18.48 8.98
C ALA A 126 -18.91 -19.10 8.05
N ASP A 127 -18.57 -19.21 6.75
CA ASP A 127 -19.48 -19.72 5.73
C ASP A 127 -19.54 -21.25 5.67
N SER A 128 -18.57 -21.94 6.30
CA SER A 128 -18.50 -23.41 6.38
C SER A 128 -17.97 -23.88 7.73
N LEU A 129 -18.28 -25.14 8.12
CA LEU A 129 -17.78 -25.73 9.36
C LEU A 129 -16.25 -25.87 9.35
N GLU A 130 -15.67 -26.25 8.22
CA GLU A 130 -14.22 -26.37 8.09
C GLU A 130 -13.52 -25.02 8.31
N GLN A 131 -14.07 -23.96 7.75
CA GLN A 131 -13.58 -22.60 7.96
C GLN A 131 -13.76 -22.16 9.43
N LEU A 132 -14.91 -22.49 10.04
CA LEU A 132 -15.19 -22.18 11.44
C LEU A 132 -14.15 -22.82 12.37
N ASP A 133 -13.82 -24.10 12.15
CA ASP A 133 -12.83 -24.83 12.94
C ASP A 133 -11.43 -24.25 12.77
N ASN A 134 -11.02 -23.94 11.52
CA ASN A 134 -9.73 -23.32 11.22
C ASN A 134 -9.60 -21.93 11.86
N ASP A 135 -10.64 -21.12 11.77
CA ASP A 135 -10.69 -19.78 12.37
C ASP A 135 -10.63 -19.87 13.90
N THR A 136 -11.34 -20.83 14.51
CA THR A 136 -11.29 -21.11 15.96
C THR A 136 -9.88 -21.47 16.41
N GLU A 137 -9.20 -22.35 15.68
CA GLU A 137 -7.84 -22.77 16.00
C GLU A 137 -6.84 -21.61 15.89
N THR A 138 -7.02 -20.76 14.87
CA THR A 138 -6.23 -19.54 14.69
C THR A 138 -6.41 -18.57 15.86
N LEU A 139 -7.65 -18.30 16.28
CA LEU A 139 -7.95 -17.44 17.41
C LEU A 139 -7.38 -17.99 18.73
N MET A 140 -7.49 -19.30 18.95
CA MET A 140 -6.87 -19.97 20.10
C MET A 140 -5.33 -19.87 20.07
N SER A 141 -4.74 -19.93 18.88
CA SER A 141 -3.29 -19.77 18.69
C SER A 141 -2.84 -18.35 19.05
N ILE A 142 -3.60 -17.33 18.62
CA ILE A 142 -3.34 -15.93 19.01
C ILE A 142 -3.38 -15.81 20.54
N GLY A 143 -4.41 -16.36 21.20
CA GLY A 143 -4.49 -16.35 22.65
C GLY A 143 -3.26 -16.98 23.31
N ARG A 144 -2.89 -18.20 22.89
CA ARG A 144 -1.72 -18.92 23.42
C ARG A 144 -0.41 -18.14 23.25
N LYS A 145 -0.23 -17.45 22.11
CA LYS A 145 0.93 -16.59 21.86
C LYS A 145 1.08 -15.49 22.90
N HIS A 146 -0.05 -14.99 23.41
CA HIS A 146 -0.10 -13.97 24.46
C HIS A 146 -0.36 -14.53 25.86
N LEU A 147 -0.05 -15.81 26.06
CA LEU A 147 -0.23 -16.53 27.34
C LEU A 147 -1.67 -16.50 27.87
N CYS A 148 -2.65 -16.29 26.99
CA CYS A 148 -4.07 -16.35 27.29
C CYS A 148 -4.68 -17.62 26.71
N THR A 149 -5.63 -18.22 27.44
CA THR A 149 -6.36 -19.39 26.96
C THR A 149 -7.79 -19.02 26.64
N PHE A 150 -8.19 -19.17 25.38
CA PHE A 150 -9.59 -19.12 24.98
C PHE A 150 -10.18 -20.53 25.08
N ALA A 151 -11.39 -20.63 25.61
CA ALA A 151 -12.16 -21.86 25.69
C ALA A 151 -13.46 -21.72 24.92
N THR A 152 -13.79 -22.71 24.09
CA THR A 152 -15.09 -22.77 23.43
C THR A 152 -16.18 -23.01 24.46
N LEU A 153 -17.28 -22.27 24.37
CA LEU A 153 -18.44 -22.44 25.23
C LEU A 153 -19.20 -23.71 24.82
N LYS A 154 -19.18 -24.72 25.68
CA LYS A 154 -19.94 -25.96 25.49
C LYS A 154 -21.23 -25.89 26.29
N TYR A 155 -22.39 -26.07 25.64
CA TYR A 155 -23.73 -26.00 26.24
C TYR A 155 -24.09 -24.61 26.83
N GLN A 156 -23.35 -23.56 26.47
CA GLN A 156 -23.54 -22.15 26.88
C GLN A 156 -23.47 -21.20 25.69
N GLN A 157 -23.71 -21.70 24.48
CA GLN A 157 -23.58 -20.91 23.25
C GLN A 157 -24.60 -19.76 23.20
N GLU A 158 -25.84 -20.01 23.67
CA GLU A 158 -26.88 -19.00 23.77
C GLU A 158 -26.49 -17.88 24.75
N ASP A 159 -26.03 -18.25 25.95
CA ASP A 159 -25.54 -17.31 26.96
C ASP A 159 -24.35 -16.49 26.43
N GLY A 160 -23.46 -17.14 25.67
CA GLY A 160 -22.34 -16.48 24.99
C GLY A 160 -22.79 -15.45 23.96
N MET A 161 -23.73 -15.85 23.11
CA MET A 161 -24.29 -14.96 22.10
C MET A 161 -24.99 -13.75 22.73
N GLN A 162 -25.81 -13.95 23.76
CA GLN A 162 -26.48 -12.87 24.47
C GLN A 162 -25.48 -11.91 25.15
N THR A 163 -24.36 -12.44 25.67
CA THR A 163 -23.29 -11.63 26.27
C THR A 163 -22.54 -10.78 25.26
N VAL A 164 -22.38 -11.27 24.03
CA VAL A 164 -21.64 -10.54 22.98
C VAL A 164 -22.51 -9.49 22.31
N LEU A 165 -23.82 -9.73 22.20
CA LEU A 165 -24.76 -8.77 21.62
C LEU A 165 -24.89 -7.51 22.51
N PRO A 166 -25.19 -6.32 21.93
CA PRO A 166 -25.20 -5.04 22.65
C PRO A 166 -26.43 -4.85 23.56
N TYR A 167 -26.85 -5.94 24.25
CA TYR A 167 -27.96 -5.90 25.21
C TYR A 167 -27.51 -5.50 26.62
N GLY A 168 -26.19 -5.42 26.88
CA GLY A 168 -25.65 -5.11 28.20
C GLY A 168 -25.84 -6.23 29.23
N THR A 169 -26.08 -7.48 28.78
CA THR A 169 -26.23 -8.64 29.66
C THR A 169 -24.92 -9.39 29.79
N LEU A 170 -24.66 -9.94 30.97
CA LEU A 170 -23.54 -10.83 31.23
C LEU A 170 -24.08 -12.19 31.78
N ASN A 171 -24.27 -13.14 30.88
CA ASN A 171 -24.82 -14.45 31.24
C ASN A 171 -23.72 -15.49 31.50
N ILE A 172 -22.48 -15.20 31.11
CA ILE A 172 -21.32 -16.06 31.31
C ILE A 172 -20.61 -15.70 32.62
N LYS A 173 -20.37 -16.74 33.46
CA LYS A 173 -19.72 -16.55 34.77
C LYS A 173 -18.20 -16.77 34.74
N ALA A 174 -17.56 -16.63 33.60
CA ALA A 174 -16.09 -16.71 33.43
C ALA A 174 -15.43 -15.34 33.68
N MET A 175 -15.39 -14.90 34.91
CA MET A 175 -14.84 -13.59 35.30
C MET A 175 -13.39 -13.74 35.75
N ARG A 176 -12.55 -12.79 35.35
CA ARG A 176 -11.18 -12.62 35.82
C ARG A 176 -11.08 -11.36 36.66
N THR A 177 -10.30 -11.46 37.73
CA THR A 177 -10.04 -10.31 38.62
C THR A 177 -8.81 -9.58 38.07
N LEU A 178 -9.00 -8.31 37.70
CA LEU A 178 -7.93 -7.46 37.17
C LEU A 178 -7.88 -6.15 37.95
N THR A 179 -6.71 -5.49 37.92
CA THR A 179 -6.54 -4.11 38.39
C THR A 179 -6.96 -3.12 37.30
N THR A 180 -7.09 -1.84 37.62
CA THR A 180 -7.36 -0.76 36.64
C THR A 180 -6.31 -0.78 35.53
N GLU A 181 -5.03 -0.88 35.88
CA GLU A 181 -3.92 -0.90 34.95
C GLU A 181 -3.97 -2.10 34.01
N SER A 182 -4.17 -3.30 34.55
CA SER A 182 -4.31 -4.53 33.75
C SER A 182 -5.54 -4.49 32.85
N THR A 183 -6.63 -3.86 33.28
CA THR A 183 -7.86 -3.70 32.48
C THR A 183 -7.65 -2.70 31.34
N ALA A 184 -6.89 -1.62 31.54
CA ALA A 184 -6.60 -0.63 30.51
C ALA A 184 -5.88 -1.22 29.29
N VAL A 185 -5.11 -2.29 29.50
CA VAL A 185 -4.42 -3.02 28.41
C VAL A 185 -5.40 -3.72 27.46
N LEU A 186 -6.62 -4.03 27.92
CA LEU A 186 -7.66 -4.65 27.10
C LEU A 186 -8.42 -3.64 26.25
N SER A 187 -8.03 -2.36 26.24
CA SER A 187 -8.67 -1.35 25.40
C SER A 187 -8.60 -1.76 23.94
N PRO A 188 -9.73 -1.88 23.22
CA PRO A 188 -9.76 -2.23 21.82
C PRO A 188 -9.33 -1.09 20.90
N TYR A 189 -9.17 0.11 21.46
CA TYR A 189 -8.80 1.29 20.69
C TYR A 189 -7.32 1.24 20.34
N LYS A 190 -7.05 1.15 19.06
CA LYS A 190 -5.70 1.21 18.52
C LYS A 190 -5.66 2.19 17.35
N THR A 191 -4.51 2.79 17.17
CA THR A 191 -4.20 3.53 15.96
C THR A 191 -3.63 2.55 14.94
N GLN A 192 -4.14 2.59 13.72
CA GLN A 192 -3.53 1.84 12.61
C GLN A 192 -2.16 2.45 12.32
N GLU A 193 -1.16 1.59 12.16
CA GLU A 193 0.22 1.99 11.86
C GLU A 193 0.70 1.33 10.59
N ILE A 194 1.60 2.02 9.88
CA ILE A 194 2.27 1.51 8.69
C ILE A 194 3.77 1.65 8.92
N ILE A 195 4.42 0.57 9.37
CA ILE A 195 5.85 0.54 9.65
C ILE A 195 6.44 -0.71 9.00
N ASP A 196 6.68 -0.63 7.71
CA ASP A 196 7.22 -1.76 6.94
C ASP A 196 8.76 -1.77 6.99
N LYS A 197 9.33 -2.96 7.09
CA LYS A 197 10.78 -3.15 6.98
C LYS A 197 11.26 -2.75 5.59
N GLY A 198 12.23 -1.85 5.52
CA GLY A 198 12.75 -1.30 4.26
C GLY A 198 11.74 -0.39 3.54
N GLY A 199 10.76 0.14 4.28
CA GLY A 199 9.79 1.11 3.77
C GLY A 199 10.41 2.48 3.50
N LEU A 200 9.81 3.21 2.57
CA LEU A 200 10.10 4.63 2.36
C LEU A 200 9.25 5.47 3.32
N TYR A 201 9.78 6.62 3.70
CA TYR A 201 9.11 7.56 4.60
C TYR A 201 8.06 8.39 3.85
N TYR A 202 6.83 8.48 4.39
CA TYR A 202 5.73 9.26 3.83
C TYR A 202 5.24 10.38 4.76
N GLY A 203 5.73 10.45 5.97
CA GLY A 203 5.31 11.40 6.98
C GLY A 203 5.12 10.76 8.34
N ILE A 204 4.33 11.39 9.18
CA ILE A 204 3.93 10.87 10.50
C ILE A 204 2.42 10.61 10.52
N ASN A 205 2.01 9.62 11.28
CA ASN A 205 0.61 9.33 11.56
C ASN A 205 -0.02 10.53 12.31
N ALA A 206 -1.11 11.10 11.80
CA ALA A 206 -1.75 12.27 12.40
C ALA A 206 -2.37 12.00 13.79
N ILE A 207 -2.56 10.73 14.16
CA ILE A 207 -3.17 10.32 15.43
C ILE A 207 -2.11 9.93 16.45
N SER A 208 -1.21 9.01 16.09
CA SER A 208 -0.19 8.48 17.02
C SER A 208 1.12 9.25 17.00
N HIS A 209 1.34 10.10 15.98
CA HIS A 209 2.60 10.81 15.70
C HIS A 209 3.81 9.90 15.41
N ASN A 210 3.58 8.62 15.18
CA ASN A 210 4.62 7.69 14.77
C ASN A 210 4.96 7.85 13.28
N LEU A 211 6.18 7.42 12.89
CA LEU A 211 6.63 7.45 11.51
C LEU A 211 5.78 6.53 10.63
N LEU A 212 5.45 7.00 9.43
CA LEU A 212 4.82 6.19 8.40
C LEU A 212 5.88 5.73 7.40
N MET A 213 6.14 4.43 7.41
CA MET A 213 7.15 3.76 6.57
C MET A 213 6.48 2.68 5.74
N CYS A 214 6.32 2.91 4.44
CA CYS A 214 5.64 1.97 3.55
C CYS A 214 6.60 1.35 2.54
N ASN A 215 6.56 0.02 2.43
CA ASN A 215 7.29 -0.73 1.40
C ASN A 215 6.31 -1.29 0.37
N ARG A 216 6.09 -0.55 -0.69
CA ARG A 216 5.16 -0.93 -1.77
C ARG A 216 5.51 -2.26 -2.46
N LYS A 217 6.75 -2.75 -2.31
CA LYS A 217 7.20 -4.05 -2.85
C LYS A 217 6.59 -5.23 -2.10
N LEU A 218 6.08 -5.02 -0.88
CA LEU A 218 5.42 -6.05 -0.07
C LEU A 218 3.93 -6.20 -0.40
N LEU A 219 3.35 -5.24 -1.14
CA LEU A 219 1.96 -5.27 -1.54
C LEU A 219 1.73 -6.29 -2.67
N LEU A 220 0.55 -6.86 -2.72
CA LEU A 220 0.14 -7.71 -3.84
C LEU A 220 0.10 -6.93 -5.15
N ASN A 221 -0.29 -5.65 -5.08
CA ASN A 221 -0.26 -4.70 -6.18
C ASN A 221 0.40 -3.39 -5.72
N GLY A 222 1.70 -3.26 -5.94
CA GLY A 222 2.47 -2.07 -5.55
C GLY A 222 2.20 -0.81 -6.39
N ASN A 223 1.34 -0.89 -7.43
CA ASN A 223 0.91 0.28 -8.19
C ASN A 223 -0.02 1.17 -7.34
N GLY A 224 -0.06 2.45 -7.65
CA GLY A 224 -0.86 3.38 -6.87
C GLY A 224 -1.06 4.75 -7.47
N PHE A 225 -1.76 5.61 -6.74
CA PHE A 225 -2.02 6.98 -7.15
C PHE A 225 -1.70 7.98 -6.04
N ILE A 226 -1.32 9.19 -6.47
CA ILE A 226 -1.24 10.39 -5.63
C ILE A 226 -2.30 11.36 -6.15
N LEU A 227 -3.33 11.62 -5.33
CA LEU A 227 -4.52 12.34 -5.71
C LEU A 227 -4.71 13.60 -4.85
N GLY A 228 -5.13 14.70 -5.46
CA GLY A 228 -5.45 15.92 -4.71
C GLY A 228 -5.57 17.14 -5.63
N VAL A 229 -6.24 18.17 -5.15
CA VAL A 229 -6.37 19.44 -5.89
C VAL A 229 -5.05 20.14 -6.10
N SER A 230 -5.01 21.14 -6.99
CA SER A 230 -3.81 21.99 -7.17
C SER A 230 -3.41 22.65 -5.84
N GLY A 231 -2.11 22.73 -5.56
CA GLY A 231 -1.57 23.29 -4.33
C GLY A 231 -1.67 22.39 -3.09
N SER A 232 -2.22 21.18 -3.18
CA SER A 232 -2.31 20.25 -2.05
C SER A 232 -0.98 19.56 -1.70
N GLY A 233 0.06 19.68 -2.55
CA GLY A 233 1.38 19.08 -2.33
C GLY A 233 1.62 17.76 -3.06
N LYS A 234 0.87 17.45 -4.13
CA LYS A 234 1.04 16.21 -4.92
C LYS A 234 2.46 16.04 -5.46
N SER A 235 2.94 17.03 -6.21
CA SER A 235 4.28 17.01 -6.82
C SER A 235 5.37 16.95 -5.74
N PHE A 236 5.17 17.63 -4.61
CA PHE A 236 6.08 17.54 -3.47
C PHE A 236 6.13 16.12 -2.89
N ALA A 237 4.98 15.49 -2.68
CA ALA A 237 4.89 14.12 -2.15
C ALA A 237 5.53 13.11 -3.12
N ALA A 238 5.30 13.26 -4.43
CA ALA A 238 5.94 12.44 -5.44
C ALA A 238 7.46 12.63 -5.48
N LYS A 239 7.95 13.87 -5.46
CA LYS A 239 9.38 14.20 -5.41
C LYS A 239 10.03 13.64 -4.15
N MET A 240 9.34 13.65 -3.02
CA MET A 240 9.83 13.07 -1.78
C MET A 240 9.96 11.55 -1.88
N GLU A 241 8.98 10.84 -2.44
CA GLU A 241 9.08 9.39 -2.69
C GLU A 241 10.23 9.08 -3.65
N ILE A 242 10.39 9.87 -4.72
CA ILE A 242 11.50 9.76 -5.68
C ILE A 242 12.86 9.93 -4.98
N LEU A 243 13.01 10.98 -4.18
CA LEU A 243 14.23 11.24 -3.41
C LEU A 243 14.56 10.08 -2.47
N MET A 244 13.57 9.62 -1.69
CA MET A 244 13.76 8.48 -0.79
C MET A 244 14.10 7.18 -1.54
N ALA A 245 13.44 6.92 -2.67
CA ALA A 245 13.76 5.77 -3.50
C ALA A 245 15.17 5.86 -4.10
N ALA A 246 15.60 7.04 -4.52
CA ALA A 246 16.94 7.28 -5.05
C ALA A 246 18.04 7.03 -4.01
N LEU A 247 17.80 7.42 -2.75
CA LEU A 247 18.77 7.32 -1.65
C LEU A 247 18.79 5.94 -0.99
N PHE A 248 17.63 5.30 -0.81
CA PHE A 248 17.49 4.09 0.01
C PHE A 248 17.23 2.82 -0.78
N SER A 249 17.16 2.87 -2.11
CA SER A 249 16.98 1.69 -2.95
C SER A 249 17.92 1.71 -4.16
N ASN A 250 18.02 0.57 -4.85
CA ASN A 250 18.71 0.46 -6.13
C ASN A 250 17.73 0.44 -7.31
N ASP A 251 16.48 0.80 -7.08
CA ASP A 251 15.43 0.79 -8.09
C ASP A 251 15.76 1.78 -9.22
N ASP A 252 15.37 1.47 -10.44
CA ASP A 252 15.30 2.46 -11.49
C ASP A 252 14.11 3.37 -11.26
N ILE A 253 14.26 4.63 -11.59
CA ILE A 253 13.24 5.67 -11.40
C ILE A 253 13.01 6.35 -12.74
N ILE A 254 11.79 6.24 -13.24
CA ILE A 254 11.38 6.84 -14.50
C ILE A 254 10.20 7.78 -14.23
N ILE A 255 10.28 8.98 -14.75
CA ILE A 255 9.29 10.03 -14.56
C ILE A 255 8.80 10.49 -15.92
N VAL A 256 7.50 10.50 -16.13
CA VAL A 256 6.85 11.20 -17.25
C VAL A 256 6.37 12.54 -16.73
N ASP A 257 7.08 13.60 -17.11
CA ASP A 257 6.95 14.97 -16.61
C ASP A 257 6.16 15.81 -17.61
N ALA A 258 4.87 16.03 -17.34
CA ALA A 258 3.99 16.76 -18.23
C ALA A 258 4.08 18.29 -18.05
N GLU A 259 4.54 18.77 -16.88
CA GLU A 259 4.58 20.18 -16.51
C GLU A 259 5.99 20.73 -16.22
N ARG A 260 7.04 19.94 -16.51
CA ARG A 260 8.47 20.29 -16.31
C ARG A 260 8.80 20.61 -14.85
N GLU A 261 8.23 19.86 -13.93
CA GLU A 261 8.44 20.10 -12.49
C GLU A 261 9.60 19.28 -11.88
N TYR A 262 9.98 18.15 -12.47
CA TYR A 262 10.91 17.18 -11.87
C TYR A 262 12.37 17.36 -12.30
N GLY A 263 12.62 18.14 -13.35
CA GLY A 263 13.93 18.24 -13.99
C GLY A 263 15.06 18.69 -13.05
N SER A 264 14.81 19.63 -12.14
CA SER A 264 15.79 20.09 -11.16
C SER A 264 16.18 18.97 -10.18
N LEU A 265 15.20 18.27 -9.62
CA LEU A 265 15.44 17.14 -8.71
C LEU A 265 16.24 16.03 -9.40
N VAL A 266 15.85 15.66 -10.62
CA VAL A 266 16.49 14.57 -11.37
C VAL A 266 17.95 14.86 -11.65
N ARG A 267 18.30 16.09 -12.10
CA ARG A 267 19.69 16.50 -12.33
C ARG A 267 20.52 16.49 -11.05
N ASN A 268 19.96 16.94 -9.92
CA ASN A 268 20.65 16.92 -8.63
C ASN A 268 20.88 15.49 -8.11
N LEU A 269 20.04 14.52 -8.50
CA LEU A 269 20.23 13.12 -8.18
C LEU A 269 21.16 12.37 -9.16
N GLY A 270 21.79 13.10 -10.12
CA GLY A 270 22.66 12.52 -11.15
C GLY A 270 21.90 11.78 -12.25
N GLY A 271 20.61 12.07 -12.40
CA GLY A 271 19.76 11.51 -13.42
C GLY A 271 19.78 12.29 -14.73
N GLU A 272 19.08 11.78 -15.74
CA GLU A 272 18.95 12.31 -17.09
C GLU A 272 17.57 12.95 -17.28
N VAL A 273 17.54 14.14 -17.91
CA VAL A 273 16.28 14.78 -18.32
C VAL A 273 16.23 14.82 -19.84
N ILE A 274 15.32 14.07 -20.41
CA ILE A 274 15.11 13.93 -21.85
C ILE A 274 13.95 14.82 -22.25
N THR A 275 14.24 15.94 -22.89
CA THR A 275 13.21 16.84 -23.40
C THR A 275 12.75 16.36 -24.77
N LEU A 276 11.47 16.09 -24.91
CA LEU A 276 10.84 15.70 -26.16
C LEU A 276 10.01 16.86 -26.70
N SER A 277 10.38 17.35 -27.86
CA SER A 277 9.63 18.39 -28.55
C SER A 277 9.73 18.17 -30.07
N THR A 278 8.89 18.86 -30.82
CA THR A 278 8.92 18.82 -32.29
C THR A 278 10.21 19.43 -32.89
N SER A 279 11.01 20.13 -32.09
CA SER A 279 12.28 20.75 -32.48
C SER A 279 13.48 20.23 -31.69
N SER A 280 13.29 19.18 -30.89
CA SER A 280 14.34 18.58 -30.05
C SER A 280 15.33 17.79 -30.92
N GLU A 281 16.60 17.83 -30.54
CA GLU A 281 17.62 16.90 -31.06
C GLU A 281 17.54 15.51 -30.42
N ASN A 282 16.70 15.33 -29.39
CA ASN A 282 16.52 14.07 -28.69
C ASN A 282 15.46 13.21 -29.40
N HIS A 283 15.81 11.97 -29.69
CA HIS A 283 14.93 11.03 -30.36
C HIS A 283 14.74 9.77 -29.53
N ILE A 284 13.55 9.21 -29.62
CA ILE A 284 13.19 7.90 -29.03
C ILE A 284 12.62 7.03 -30.14
N ASN A 285 13.24 5.89 -30.40
CA ASN A 285 12.74 4.95 -31.38
C ASN A 285 11.45 4.26 -30.91
N ALA A 286 10.33 4.55 -31.55
CA ALA A 286 9.04 3.94 -31.26
C ALA A 286 9.02 2.42 -31.47
N LEU A 287 9.92 1.91 -32.30
CA LEU A 287 10.02 0.47 -32.62
C LEU A 287 11.11 -0.26 -31.82
N GLU A 288 11.71 0.38 -30.82
CA GLU A 288 12.71 -0.27 -30.00
C GLU A 288 12.14 -1.48 -29.26
N ILE A 289 12.80 -2.65 -29.39
CA ILE A 289 12.50 -3.88 -28.66
C ILE A 289 13.74 -4.34 -27.91
N ASN A 290 13.55 -5.01 -26.79
CA ASN A 290 14.65 -5.66 -26.10
C ASN A 290 14.75 -7.11 -26.58
N SER A 291 15.76 -7.42 -27.42
CA SER A 291 15.99 -8.75 -27.98
C SER A 291 16.45 -9.79 -26.93
N ASP A 292 16.95 -9.33 -25.77
CA ASP A 292 17.47 -10.20 -24.70
C ASP A 292 16.37 -10.77 -23.79
N ILE A 293 15.12 -10.51 -24.09
CA ILE A 293 14.01 -10.92 -23.23
C ILE A 293 13.58 -12.35 -23.59
N ASP A 294 13.92 -13.32 -22.72
CA ASP A 294 13.26 -14.63 -22.66
C ASP A 294 11.83 -14.42 -22.16
N MET A 295 10.90 -14.27 -23.07
CA MET A 295 9.50 -14.10 -22.74
C MET A 295 8.71 -15.38 -23.06
N ASP A 296 7.71 -15.64 -22.23
CA ASP A 296 6.60 -16.53 -22.58
C ASP A 296 5.84 -16.01 -23.83
N GLU A 297 6.01 -14.71 -24.16
CA GLU A 297 5.36 -14.04 -25.30
C GLU A 297 6.41 -13.53 -26.31
N ASN A 298 6.12 -13.65 -27.60
CA ASN A 298 6.99 -13.17 -28.68
C ASN A 298 7.08 -11.62 -28.66
N PRO A 299 8.29 -11.01 -28.57
CA PRO A 299 8.46 -9.55 -28.55
C PRO A 299 7.80 -8.85 -29.74
N VAL A 300 7.82 -9.45 -30.92
CA VAL A 300 7.20 -8.89 -32.13
C VAL A 300 5.68 -8.83 -31.99
N SER A 301 5.06 -9.83 -31.35
CA SER A 301 3.60 -9.81 -31.13
C SER A 301 3.17 -8.68 -30.20
N ILE A 302 3.95 -8.41 -29.13
CA ILE A 302 3.71 -7.29 -28.23
C ILE A 302 3.84 -5.96 -29.00
N LYS A 303 4.85 -5.84 -29.83
CA LYS A 303 5.08 -4.62 -30.62
C LYS A 303 4.02 -4.46 -31.72
N SER A 304 3.52 -5.57 -32.29
CA SER A 304 2.37 -5.54 -33.22
C SER A 304 1.12 -4.99 -32.54
N GLU A 305 0.80 -5.43 -31.31
CA GLU A 305 -0.31 -4.86 -30.50
C GLU A 305 -0.12 -3.37 -30.22
N PHE A 306 1.11 -2.95 -29.90
CA PHE A 306 1.45 -1.55 -29.71
C PHE A 306 1.21 -0.75 -31.00
N LEU A 307 1.70 -1.22 -32.15
CA LEU A 307 1.50 -0.58 -33.44
C LEU A 307 0.02 -0.47 -33.82
N ILE A 308 -0.76 -1.51 -33.60
CA ILE A 308 -2.21 -1.47 -33.80
C ILE A 308 -2.85 -0.35 -32.95
N SER A 309 -2.42 -0.20 -31.70
CA SER A 309 -2.91 0.86 -30.79
C SER A 309 -2.48 2.25 -31.27
N LEU A 310 -1.25 2.37 -31.77
CA LEU A 310 -0.71 3.62 -32.35
C LEU A 310 -1.49 4.04 -33.59
N PHE A 311 -1.69 3.14 -34.55
CA PHE A 311 -2.48 3.43 -35.75
C PHE A 311 -3.94 3.77 -35.45
N ASP A 312 -4.54 3.07 -34.52
CA ASP A 312 -5.91 3.35 -34.13
C ASP A 312 -6.08 4.75 -33.54
N GLN A 313 -5.06 5.23 -32.83
CA GLN A 313 -5.01 6.62 -32.33
C GLN A 313 -4.78 7.63 -33.45
N LEU A 314 -3.90 7.33 -34.40
CA LEU A 314 -3.60 8.17 -35.55
C LEU A 314 -4.82 8.37 -36.45
N LEU A 315 -5.50 7.27 -36.81
CA LEU A 315 -6.63 7.30 -37.73
C LEU A 315 -7.88 8.00 -37.12
N LYS A 316 -8.09 7.89 -35.82
CA LYS A 316 -9.21 8.55 -35.14
C LYS A 316 -9.02 10.05 -34.92
N SER A 317 -7.78 10.50 -34.80
CA SER A 317 -7.47 11.93 -34.68
C SER A 317 -7.78 12.71 -35.98
N THR A 318 -7.79 12.02 -37.13
CA THR A 318 -7.91 12.63 -38.44
C THR A 318 -9.33 12.68 -39.01
N ASP A 319 -10.25 11.79 -38.57
CA ASP A 319 -11.59 11.72 -39.19
C ASP A 319 -12.72 11.41 -38.19
N SER A 320 -13.21 12.45 -37.52
CA SER A 320 -14.34 12.36 -36.58
C SER A 320 -15.70 12.08 -37.25
N ARG A 321 -15.76 11.99 -38.59
CA ARG A 321 -17.02 11.83 -39.34
C ARG A 321 -17.35 10.40 -39.77
N LEU A 322 -16.42 9.46 -39.74
CA LEU A 322 -16.56 8.10 -40.27
C LEU A 322 -16.49 6.96 -39.29
N GLY A 323 -16.35 7.20 -37.99
CA GLY A 323 -16.36 6.11 -36.97
C GLY A 323 -15.24 5.07 -37.16
N GLY A 324 -14.18 5.40 -37.94
CA GLY A 324 -13.15 4.48 -38.34
C GLY A 324 -12.02 4.38 -37.33
N GLY A 325 -11.85 3.23 -36.75
CA GLY A 325 -10.60 2.78 -36.14
C GLY A 325 -9.97 1.72 -37.03
N VAL A 326 -8.83 1.16 -36.59
CA VAL A 326 -8.12 0.08 -37.28
C VAL A 326 -9.05 -1.12 -37.51
N GLY A 327 -9.39 -1.39 -38.76
CA GLY A 327 -10.22 -2.51 -39.18
C GLY A 327 -9.46 -3.86 -39.10
N ALA A 328 -10.17 -4.96 -39.37
CA ALA A 328 -9.55 -6.29 -39.35
C ALA A 328 -8.45 -6.45 -40.43
N LYS A 329 -8.62 -5.82 -41.58
CA LYS A 329 -7.63 -5.84 -42.66
C LYS A 329 -6.36 -5.07 -42.24
N ASP A 330 -6.53 -3.87 -41.69
CA ASP A 330 -5.43 -3.04 -41.23
C ASP A 330 -4.60 -3.75 -40.16
N LYS A 331 -5.24 -4.42 -39.20
CA LYS A 331 -4.57 -5.23 -38.18
C LYS A 331 -3.69 -6.32 -38.79
N SER A 332 -4.21 -7.01 -39.82
CA SER A 332 -3.44 -8.06 -40.50
C SER A 332 -2.26 -7.49 -41.28
N ILE A 333 -2.41 -6.31 -41.90
CA ILE A 333 -1.34 -5.62 -42.63
C ILE A 333 -0.27 -5.15 -41.64
N ILE A 334 -0.67 -4.51 -40.53
CA ILE A 334 0.24 -4.02 -39.50
C ILE A 334 1.06 -5.18 -38.90
N ASP A 335 0.41 -6.29 -38.52
CA ASP A 335 1.08 -7.47 -37.97
C ASP A 335 2.08 -8.08 -38.94
N ARG A 336 1.67 -8.29 -40.20
CA ARG A 336 2.53 -8.80 -41.24
C ARG A 336 3.74 -7.90 -41.50
N CYS A 337 3.56 -6.57 -41.53
CA CYS A 337 4.66 -5.63 -41.70
C CYS A 337 5.59 -5.61 -40.50
N ALA A 338 5.05 -5.71 -39.28
CA ALA A 338 5.85 -5.79 -38.06
C ALA A 338 6.77 -7.03 -38.10
N ILE A 339 6.24 -8.21 -38.44
CA ILE A 339 7.04 -9.44 -38.55
C ILE A 339 8.17 -9.29 -39.58
N LYS A 340 7.90 -8.67 -40.72
CA LYS A 340 8.89 -8.47 -41.77
C LYS A 340 9.99 -7.48 -41.36
N VAL A 341 9.62 -6.36 -40.79
CA VAL A 341 10.55 -5.30 -40.39
C VAL A 341 11.53 -5.77 -39.31
N TYR A 342 11.05 -6.57 -38.35
CA TYR A 342 11.93 -7.18 -37.34
C TYR A 342 12.71 -8.41 -37.82
N GLY A 343 12.31 -9.03 -38.93
CA GLY A 343 12.89 -10.29 -39.41
C GLY A 343 14.39 -10.23 -39.62
N ASP A 344 14.90 -9.17 -40.21
CA ASP A 344 16.36 -9.02 -40.49
C ASP A 344 17.14 -8.69 -39.19
N PHE A 345 16.57 -7.92 -38.28
CA PHE A 345 17.16 -7.63 -36.97
C PHE A 345 17.23 -8.90 -36.10
N LEU A 346 16.13 -9.62 -35.94
CA LEU A 346 16.06 -10.83 -35.12
C LEU A 346 16.89 -12.02 -35.70
N SER A 347 17.06 -12.04 -37.01
CA SER A 347 17.94 -13.05 -37.67
C SER A 347 19.42 -12.70 -37.61
N GLY A 348 19.79 -11.55 -37.01
CA GLY A 348 21.17 -11.08 -36.93
C GLY A 348 21.75 -10.58 -38.26
N LYS A 349 20.92 -10.35 -39.27
CA LYS A 349 21.35 -9.77 -40.55
C LYS A 349 21.51 -8.26 -40.52
N SER A 350 20.85 -7.59 -39.59
CA SER A 350 20.94 -6.17 -39.34
C SER A 350 21.35 -5.93 -37.89
N GLU A 351 22.33 -5.05 -37.66
CA GLU A 351 22.71 -4.55 -36.32
C GLU A 351 21.84 -3.39 -35.89
N TYR A 352 21.06 -2.80 -36.78
CA TYR A 352 20.24 -1.63 -36.53
C TYR A 352 18.81 -2.04 -36.20
N MET A 353 18.30 -1.47 -35.08
CA MET A 353 16.90 -1.60 -34.72
C MET A 353 16.02 -0.93 -35.79
N PRO A 354 14.93 -1.54 -36.25
CA PRO A 354 14.01 -0.87 -37.18
C PRO A 354 13.38 0.38 -36.57
N THR A 355 13.03 1.33 -37.43
CA THR A 355 12.39 2.61 -37.08
C THR A 355 11.00 2.72 -37.71
N LEU A 356 10.24 3.77 -37.33
CA LEU A 356 8.96 4.06 -37.99
C LEU A 356 9.13 4.33 -39.49
N VAL A 357 10.28 4.86 -39.92
CA VAL A 357 10.58 5.04 -41.34
C VAL A 357 10.68 3.70 -42.06
N ASP A 358 11.35 2.71 -41.47
CA ASP A 358 11.45 1.36 -42.03
C ASP A 358 10.08 0.69 -42.10
N PHE A 359 9.27 0.88 -41.07
CA PHE A 359 7.91 0.34 -41.03
C PHE A 359 7.02 0.97 -42.13
N ARG A 360 7.07 2.31 -42.28
CA ARG A 360 6.37 3.01 -43.38
C ARG A 360 6.83 2.53 -44.74
N ASN A 361 8.13 2.35 -44.95
CA ASN A 361 8.66 1.81 -46.21
C ASN A 361 8.17 0.38 -46.49
N GLU A 362 8.01 -0.45 -45.46
CA GLU A 362 7.44 -1.80 -45.63
C GLU A 362 5.94 -1.78 -45.95
N LEU A 363 5.16 -0.83 -45.36
CA LEU A 363 3.76 -0.60 -45.73
C LEU A 363 3.63 -0.21 -47.21
N LEU A 364 4.48 0.69 -47.71
CA LEU A 364 4.47 1.13 -49.11
C LEU A 364 4.80 -0.01 -50.09
N ARG A 365 5.46 -1.10 -49.65
CA ARG A 365 5.75 -2.30 -50.46
C ARG A 365 4.58 -3.27 -50.53
N GLN A 366 3.56 -3.11 -49.71
CA GLN A 366 2.40 -3.97 -49.73
C GLN A 366 1.46 -3.61 -50.91
N PRO A 367 0.80 -4.60 -51.53
CA PRO A 367 -0.05 -4.36 -52.70
C PRO A 367 -1.42 -3.80 -52.40
N GLU A 368 -1.86 -3.80 -51.12
CA GLU A 368 -3.20 -3.37 -50.71
C GLU A 368 -3.30 -1.85 -50.61
N ASP A 369 -4.43 -1.28 -51.04
CA ASP A 369 -4.72 0.16 -50.93
C ASP A 369 -4.76 0.62 -49.46
N GLU A 370 -5.29 -0.22 -48.58
CA GLU A 370 -5.31 0.05 -47.12
C GLU A 370 -3.89 0.22 -46.56
N ALA A 371 -2.88 -0.47 -47.09
CA ALA A 371 -1.50 -0.31 -46.67
C ALA A 371 -0.92 1.04 -47.11
N GLN A 372 -1.34 1.56 -48.27
CA GLN A 372 -0.96 2.89 -48.73
C GLN A 372 -1.58 3.99 -47.84
N ASP A 373 -2.84 3.81 -47.45
CA ASP A 373 -3.52 4.73 -46.51
C ASP A 373 -2.85 4.75 -45.13
N LEU A 374 -2.47 3.58 -44.61
CA LEU A 374 -1.70 3.47 -43.37
C LEU A 374 -0.31 4.15 -43.50
N ALA A 375 0.40 3.95 -44.62
CA ALA A 375 1.70 4.59 -44.86
C ALA A 375 1.56 6.13 -44.97
N LEU A 376 0.48 6.63 -45.59
CA LEU A 376 0.20 8.06 -45.68
C LEU A 376 -0.10 8.66 -44.31
N SER A 377 -0.82 7.96 -43.44
CA SER A 377 -1.11 8.38 -42.08
C SER A 377 0.14 8.51 -41.21
N LEU A 378 1.20 7.75 -41.50
CA LEU A 378 2.51 7.86 -40.82
C LEU A 378 3.42 8.94 -41.40
N GLU A 379 3.10 9.56 -42.51
CA GLU A 379 4.02 10.46 -43.21
C GLU A 379 4.45 11.63 -42.34
N ILE A 380 3.51 12.25 -41.63
CA ILE A 380 3.79 13.37 -40.72
C ILE A 380 4.73 13.00 -39.57
N PHE A 381 4.72 11.74 -39.15
CA PHE A 381 5.51 11.19 -38.05
C PHE A 381 6.83 10.53 -38.49
N THR A 382 7.10 10.47 -39.80
CA THR A 382 8.31 9.82 -40.34
C THR A 382 9.18 10.76 -41.15
N THR A 383 8.59 11.52 -42.08
CA THR A 383 9.27 12.46 -43.00
C THR A 383 8.71 13.88 -42.89
N GLY A 384 7.67 14.06 -42.08
CA GLY A 384 7.03 15.34 -41.82
C GLY A 384 7.60 16.07 -40.61
N SER A 385 6.85 17.04 -40.10
CA SER A 385 7.29 17.94 -39.01
C SER A 385 7.25 17.35 -37.61
N LEU A 386 6.77 16.10 -37.46
CA LEU A 386 6.57 15.46 -36.15
C LEU A 386 7.39 14.15 -36.05
N ASP A 387 8.64 14.16 -36.52
CA ASP A 387 9.50 13.00 -36.68
C ASP A 387 10.32 12.60 -35.44
N ALA A 388 10.05 13.23 -34.27
CA ALA A 388 10.78 12.98 -33.03
C ALA A 388 10.87 11.49 -32.61
N PHE A 389 9.96 10.65 -33.09
CA PHE A 389 9.89 9.20 -32.79
C PHE A 389 10.28 8.30 -33.97
N ALA A 390 10.77 8.90 -35.06
CA ALA A 390 11.10 8.19 -36.30
C ALA A 390 12.56 7.72 -36.37
N HIS A 391 13.42 8.22 -35.51
CA HIS A 391 14.86 8.01 -35.53
C HIS A 391 15.32 6.98 -34.50
N GLN A 392 16.58 6.53 -34.61
CA GLN A 392 17.20 5.73 -33.56
C GLN A 392 17.26 6.53 -32.25
N SER A 393 17.13 5.83 -31.11
CA SER A 393 17.28 6.47 -29.79
C SER A 393 18.72 6.96 -29.64
N ASP A 394 18.90 8.26 -29.45
CA ASP A 394 20.18 8.93 -29.24
C ASP A 394 20.38 9.39 -27.79
N VAL A 395 19.39 9.19 -26.96
CA VAL A 395 19.38 9.57 -25.55
C VAL A 395 19.80 8.42 -24.65
N ASN A 396 20.47 8.73 -23.53
CA ASN A 396 20.88 7.72 -22.58
C ASN A 396 19.68 7.27 -21.70
N VAL A 397 18.78 6.52 -22.29
CA VAL A 397 17.64 5.93 -21.57
C VAL A 397 18.05 4.91 -20.50
N ASN A 398 19.34 4.57 -20.40
CA ASN A 398 19.88 3.59 -19.46
C ASN A 398 20.30 4.18 -18.11
N ASN A 399 20.22 5.51 -17.91
CA ASN A 399 20.48 6.09 -16.60
C ASN A 399 19.48 5.54 -15.57
N ARG A 400 19.92 5.38 -14.33
CA ARG A 400 19.07 4.87 -13.24
C ARG A 400 17.86 5.76 -12.99
N ILE A 401 18.00 7.07 -13.14
CA ILE A 401 16.94 8.06 -12.93
C ILE A 401 16.76 8.84 -14.23
N VAL A 402 15.58 8.75 -14.82
CA VAL A 402 15.26 9.40 -16.09
C VAL A 402 13.93 10.15 -15.96
N ALA A 403 13.91 11.40 -16.40
CA ALA A 403 12.68 12.16 -16.57
C ALA A 403 12.46 12.49 -18.06
N TYR A 404 11.31 12.14 -18.57
CA TYR A 404 10.84 12.53 -19.91
C TYR A 404 10.01 13.81 -19.78
N ASP A 405 10.57 14.93 -20.18
CA ASP A 405 9.90 16.22 -20.25
C ASP A 405 9.12 16.32 -21.57
N ILE A 406 7.79 16.37 -21.47
CA ILE A 406 6.87 16.35 -22.60
C ILE A 406 6.06 17.66 -22.72
N LEU A 407 6.43 18.70 -21.99
CA LEU A 407 5.68 19.96 -21.96
C LEU A 407 5.52 20.58 -23.36
N GLU A 408 6.59 20.53 -24.17
CA GLU A 408 6.64 21.12 -25.51
C GLU A 408 6.08 20.23 -26.62
N LEU A 409 5.63 19.00 -26.30
CA LEU A 409 4.86 18.20 -27.25
C LEU A 409 3.48 18.84 -27.44
N GLY A 410 3.14 19.23 -28.68
CA GLY A 410 1.83 19.75 -29.01
C GLY A 410 0.71 18.76 -28.64
N GLU A 411 -0.51 19.25 -28.42
CA GLU A 411 -1.65 18.44 -27.92
C GLU A 411 -1.89 17.15 -28.72
N GLN A 412 -1.72 17.17 -30.05
CA GLN A 412 -1.85 15.98 -30.89
C GLN A 412 -0.75 14.96 -30.65
N MET A 413 0.50 15.45 -30.40
CA MET A 413 1.65 14.59 -30.16
C MET A 413 1.71 14.06 -28.73
N LYS A 414 1.14 14.76 -27.75
CA LYS A 414 1.13 14.29 -26.35
C LYS A 414 0.56 12.90 -26.22
N SER A 415 -0.58 12.62 -26.80
CA SER A 415 -1.23 11.31 -26.71
C SER A 415 -0.39 10.20 -27.35
N ILE A 416 0.22 10.47 -28.49
CA ILE A 416 1.09 9.54 -29.23
C ILE A 416 2.41 9.35 -28.49
N GLY A 417 3.03 10.44 -28.07
CA GLY A 417 4.26 10.42 -27.29
C GLY A 417 4.12 9.65 -25.98
N LEU A 418 2.99 9.86 -25.27
CA LEU A 418 2.67 9.11 -24.06
C LEU A 418 2.57 7.61 -24.31
N LEU A 419 1.98 7.19 -25.44
CA LEU A 419 1.87 5.79 -25.82
C LEU A 419 3.25 5.17 -26.11
N ILE A 420 4.08 5.88 -26.91
CA ILE A 420 5.46 5.45 -27.24
C ILE A 420 6.34 5.37 -25.99
N MET A 421 6.25 6.35 -25.10
CA MET A 421 7.01 6.34 -23.86
C MET A 421 6.59 5.20 -22.93
N LEU A 422 5.29 4.91 -22.79
CA LEU A 422 4.84 3.77 -21.98
C LEU A 422 5.37 2.44 -22.52
N ASP A 423 5.40 2.28 -23.83
CA ASP A 423 5.98 1.07 -24.45
C ASP A 423 7.48 0.97 -24.18
N ASN A 424 8.22 2.06 -24.32
CA ASN A 424 9.65 2.10 -24.02
C ASN A 424 9.93 1.84 -22.53
N ILE A 425 9.15 2.46 -21.63
CA ILE A 425 9.22 2.20 -20.20
C ILE A 425 8.93 0.72 -19.88
N PHE A 426 7.94 0.13 -20.55
CA PHE A 426 7.60 -1.27 -20.38
C PHE A 426 8.78 -2.19 -20.76
N ASN A 427 9.43 -1.94 -21.89
CA ASN A 427 10.63 -2.67 -22.30
C ASN A 427 11.74 -2.60 -21.25
N ARG A 428 11.92 -1.43 -20.61
CA ARG A 428 12.90 -1.26 -19.54
C ARG A 428 12.52 -2.00 -18.25
N VAL A 429 11.26 -1.97 -17.85
CA VAL A 429 10.75 -2.74 -16.70
C VAL A 429 11.05 -4.24 -16.90
N MET A 430 10.83 -4.73 -18.12
CA MET A 430 11.10 -6.11 -18.49
C MET A 430 12.60 -6.47 -18.38
N ALA A 431 13.46 -5.60 -18.90
CA ALA A 431 14.92 -5.78 -18.82
C ALA A 431 15.42 -5.77 -17.37
N ASN A 432 14.90 -4.87 -16.53
CA ASN A 432 15.27 -4.77 -15.12
C ASN A 432 14.85 -6.00 -14.31
N ARG A 433 13.71 -6.60 -14.61
CA ARG A 433 13.30 -7.86 -13.98
C ARG A 433 14.35 -8.95 -14.07
N LYS A 434 14.96 -9.17 -15.25
CA LYS A 434 16.04 -10.14 -15.44
C LYS A 434 17.23 -9.90 -14.52
N ARG A 435 17.49 -8.62 -14.23
CA ARG A 435 18.56 -8.18 -13.34
C ARG A 435 18.14 -8.22 -11.86
N GLY A 436 16.93 -8.70 -11.54
CA GLY A 436 16.37 -8.69 -10.18
C GLY A 436 16.11 -7.29 -9.63
N LYS A 437 15.93 -6.29 -10.49
CA LYS A 437 15.81 -4.88 -10.15
C LYS A 437 14.38 -4.40 -10.34
N TYR A 438 13.85 -3.64 -9.36
CA TYR A 438 12.56 -2.97 -9.49
C TYR A 438 12.68 -1.69 -10.30
N THR A 439 11.57 -1.28 -10.92
CA THR A 439 11.46 -0.01 -11.64
C THR A 439 10.26 0.77 -11.11
N ARG A 440 10.50 1.98 -10.61
CA ARG A 440 9.46 2.92 -10.19
C ARG A 440 9.15 3.86 -11.33
N VAL A 441 7.88 3.94 -11.70
CA VAL A 441 7.41 4.78 -12.79
C VAL A 441 6.41 5.78 -12.26
N TYR A 442 6.69 7.05 -12.42
CA TYR A 442 5.81 8.15 -12.02
C TYR A 442 5.26 8.81 -13.27
N VAL A 443 3.94 8.88 -13.35
CA VAL A 443 3.23 9.49 -14.48
C VAL A 443 2.50 10.72 -13.97
N ASP A 444 3.08 11.87 -14.25
CA ASP A 444 2.44 13.14 -13.90
C ASP A 444 1.28 13.44 -14.84
N GLU A 445 0.26 14.11 -14.34
CA GLU A 445 -1.01 14.37 -15.01
C GLU A 445 -1.60 13.13 -15.70
N ALA A 446 -1.66 12.02 -14.93
CA ALA A 446 -2.10 10.71 -15.42
C ALA A 446 -3.49 10.74 -16.09
N HIS A 447 -4.35 11.73 -15.78
CA HIS A 447 -5.66 11.90 -16.41
C HIS A 447 -5.57 12.09 -17.93
N LEU A 448 -4.43 12.57 -18.47
CA LEU A 448 -4.22 12.73 -19.91
C LEU A 448 -4.36 11.40 -20.67
N TYR A 449 -3.96 10.29 -20.03
CA TYR A 449 -4.12 8.95 -20.62
C TYR A 449 -5.59 8.50 -20.69
N PHE A 450 -6.44 8.98 -19.77
CA PHE A 450 -7.83 8.56 -19.69
C PHE A 450 -8.75 9.33 -20.64
N LYS A 451 -8.27 10.41 -21.24
CA LYS A 451 -9.02 11.16 -22.27
C LYS A 451 -9.26 10.35 -23.54
N ASN A 452 -8.37 9.40 -23.84
CA ASN A 452 -8.48 8.53 -24.99
C ASN A 452 -8.64 7.06 -24.52
N PRO A 453 -9.68 6.32 -24.95
CA PRO A 453 -9.92 4.93 -24.56
C PRO A 453 -8.73 3.99 -24.83
N TYR A 454 -7.99 4.20 -25.93
CA TYR A 454 -6.85 3.35 -26.28
C TYR A 454 -5.64 3.56 -25.37
N SER A 455 -5.34 4.83 -25.07
CA SER A 455 -4.31 5.16 -24.10
C SER A 455 -4.67 4.62 -22.71
N ALA A 456 -5.94 4.69 -22.34
CA ALA A 456 -6.44 4.13 -21.09
C ALA A 456 -6.29 2.60 -21.04
N ASP A 457 -6.67 1.90 -22.11
CA ASP A 457 -6.52 0.44 -22.21
C ASP A 457 -5.05 0.01 -22.23
N PHE A 458 -4.19 0.76 -22.93
CA PHE A 458 -2.76 0.48 -22.94
C PHE A 458 -2.14 0.70 -21.56
N LEU A 459 -2.50 1.79 -20.89
CA LEU A 459 -2.07 2.05 -19.51
C LEU A 459 -2.56 0.95 -18.56
N LEU A 460 -3.81 0.46 -18.70
CA LEU A 460 -4.32 -0.66 -17.91
C LEU A 460 -3.53 -1.95 -18.16
N LYS A 461 -3.16 -2.24 -19.42
CA LYS A 461 -2.30 -3.39 -19.77
C LYS A 461 -0.93 -3.25 -19.09
N CYS A 462 -0.30 -2.07 -19.16
CA CYS A 462 0.94 -1.77 -18.47
C CYS A 462 0.78 -1.92 -16.95
N TRP A 463 -0.29 -1.39 -16.37
CA TRP A 463 -0.61 -1.49 -14.94
C TRP A 463 -0.65 -2.94 -14.43
N LYS A 464 -1.33 -3.81 -15.17
CA LYS A 464 -1.42 -5.24 -14.85
C LYS A 464 -0.07 -5.95 -15.04
N ARG A 465 0.65 -5.63 -16.13
CA ARG A 465 1.93 -6.27 -16.48
C ARG A 465 3.07 -5.82 -15.56
N PHE A 466 3.14 -4.55 -15.19
CA PHE A 466 4.17 -4.01 -14.30
C PHE A 466 4.22 -4.75 -12.97
N ARG A 467 3.06 -5.03 -12.37
CA ARG A 467 2.97 -5.87 -11.18
C ARG A 467 3.73 -7.20 -11.32
N LYS A 468 3.54 -7.90 -12.45
CA LYS A 468 4.20 -9.21 -12.74
C LYS A 468 5.71 -9.06 -12.92
N TYR A 469 6.16 -7.91 -13.39
CA TYR A 469 7.54 -7.68 -13.81
C TYR A 469 8.37 -6.79 -12.87
N GLY A 470 7.89 -6.55 -11.65
CA GLY A 470 8.61 -5.73 -10.67
C GLY A 470 8.58 -4.23 -10.97
N GLY A 471 7.60 -3.78 -11.72
CA GLY A 471 7.31 -2.36 -11.91
C GLY A 471 6.35 -1.84 -10.84
N LEU A 472 6.58 -0.62 -10.36
CA LEU A 472 5.73 0.11 -9.43
C LEU A 472 5.28 1.39 -10.12
N LEU A 473 4.08 1.38 -10.69
CA LEU A 473 3.55 2.53 -11.43
C LEU A 473 2.73 3.43 -10.49
N THR A 474 2.99 4.72 -10.53
CA THR A 474 2.31 5.74 -9.75
C THR A 474 1.70 6.78 -10.66
N GLY A 475 0.38 6.86 -10.70
CA GLY A 475 -0.34 7.94 -11.38
C GLY A 475 -0.49 9.14 -10.44
N ILE A 476 -0.17 10.34 -10.92
CA ILE A 476 -0.33 11.59 -10.19
C ILE A 476 -1.37 12.41 -10.95
N THR A 477 -2.42 12.86 -10.28
CA THR A 477 -3.45 13.68 -10.95
C THR A 477 -4.20 14.58 -9.98
N GLN A 478 -4.65 15.71 -10.48
CA GLN A 478 -5.54 16.64 -9.80
C GLN A 478 -7.02 16.45 -10.21
N ASN A 479 -7.27 15.85 -11.37
CA ASN A 479 -8.61 15.67 -11.93
C ASN A 479 -9.13 14.26 -11.63
N ILE A 480 -9.61 14.07 -10.42
CA ILE A 480 -10.16 12.77 -10.00
C ILE A 480 -11.47 12.47 -10.72
N SER A 481 -12.30 13.49 -10.98
CA SER A 481 -13.54 13.36 -11.73
C SER A 481 -13.32 12.72 -13.10
N ASP A 482 -12.26 13.11 -13.84
CA ASP A 482 -11.92 12.49 -15.13
C ASP A 482 -11.56 11.00 -14.99
N CYS A 483 -10.90 10.64 -13.87
CA CYS A 483 -10.59 9.24 -13.57
C CYS A 483 -11.84 8.44 -13.19
N LEU A 484 -12.77 9.03 -12.44
CA LEU A 484 -13.99 8.34 -11.98
C LEU A 484 -15.03 8.14 -13.08
N LEU A 485 -15.06 9.02 -14.10
CA LEU A 485 -15.92 8.90 -15.28
C LEU A 485 -15.46 7.79 -16.24
N ASN A 486 -14.17 7.45 -16.23
CA ASN A 486 -13.63 6.39 -17.08
C ASN A 486 -13.63 5.06 -16.32
N GLU A 487 -14.34 4.04 -16.82
CA GLU A 487 -14.43 2.72 -16.17
C GLU A 487 -13.06 2.05 -15.97
N THR A 488 -12.16 2.20 -16.94
CA THR A 488 -10.81 1.67 -16.88
C THR A 488 -10.00 2.31 -15.74
N ALA A 489 -10.05 3.64 -15.62
CA ALA A 489 -9.38 4.39 -14.57
C ALA A 489 -9.99 4.09 -13.18
N ARG A 490 -11.32 4.00 -13.11
CA ARG A 490 -12.04 3.62 -11.89
C ARG A 490 -11.62 2.22 -11.41
N GLY A 491 -11.51 1.26 -12.35
CA GLY A 491 -11.00 -0.09 -12.07
C GLY A 491 -9.55 -0.09 -11.60
N MET A 492 -8.69 0.78 -12.13
CA MET A 492 -7.31 0.93 -11.68
C MET A 492 -7.23 1.49 -10.26
N LEU A 493 -8.01 2.52 -9.95
CA LEU A 493 -8.09 3.12 -8.61
C LEU A 493 -8.56 2.11 -7.55
N SER A 494 -9.66 1.40 -7.82
CA SER A 494 -10.24 0.44 -6.87
C SER A 494 -9.32 -0.75 -6.59
N ASN A 495 -8.53 -1.17 -7.58
CA ASN A 495 -7.56 -2.27 -7.44
C ASN A 495 -6.17 -1.82 -6.96
N SER A 496 -5.96 -0.54 -6.71
CA SER A 496 -4.70 -0.02 -6.18
C SER A 496 -4.61 -0.23 -4.68
N GLU A 497 -3.51 -0.84 -4.24
CA GLU A 497 -3.25 -1.03 -2.82
C GLU A 497 -2.49 0.14 -2.19
N PHE A 498 -1.93 1.03 -3.01
CA PHE A 498 -1.29 2.26 -2.54
C PHE A 498 -2.02 3.48 -3.08
N LEU A 499 -2.57 4.31 -2.19
CA LEU A 499 -3.16 5.59 -2.54
C LEU A 499 -2.72 6.66 -1.54
N LEU A 500 -2.26 7.79 -2.04
CA LEU A 500 -1.99 8.98 -1.25
C LEU A 500 -3.05 10.04 -1.60
N LEU A 501 -3.96 10.27 -0.67
CA LEU A 501 -5.09 11.19 -0.83
C LEU A 501 -4.78 12.47 -0.07
N LEU A 502 -4.46 13.53 -0.80
CA LEU A 502 -4.30 14.88 -0.26
C LEU A 502 -5.66 15.60 -0.25
N ASN A 503 -5.66 16.92 -0.11
CA ASN A 503 -6.90 17.69 -0.12
C ASN A 503 -7.71 17.44 -1.40
N GLN A 504 -9.02 17.18 -1.26
CA GLN A 504 -9.93 16.81 -2.35
C GLN A 504 -10.99 17.89 -2.60
N ALA A 505 -11.38 18.05 -3.87
CA ALA A 505 -12.49 18.92 -4.23
C ALA A 505 -13.80 18.42 -3.61
N PRO A 506 -14.74 19.32 -3.22
CA PRO A 506 -16.04 18.92 -2.67
C PRO A 506 -16.84 17.99 -3.58
N SER A 507 -16.77 18.18 -4.90
CA SER A 507 -17.40 17.36 -5.91
C SER A 507 -16.99 15.88 -5.87
N ASP A 508 -15.71 15.63 -5.57
CA ASP A 508 -15.11 14.31 -5.76
C ASP A 508 -15.16 13.44 -4.49
N ARG A 509 -15.45 14.06 -3.35
CA ARG A 509 -15.39 13.40 -2.03
C ARG A 509 -16.38 12.26 -1.89
N LYS A 510 -17.61 12.46 -2.38
CA LYS A 510 -18.65 11.44 -2.29
C LYS A 510 -18.27 10.20 -3.08
N ASP A 511 -17.88 10.37 -4.33
CA ASP A 511 -17.51 9.27 -5.20
C ASP A 511 -16.27 8.52 -4.69
N LEU A 512 -15.29 9.25 -4.13
CA LEU A 512 -14.14 8.65 -3.48
C LEU A 512 -14.51 7.87 -2.20
N SER A 513 -15.41 8.40 -1.37
CA SER A 513 -15.84 7.70 -0.15
C SER A 513 -16.55 6.39 -0.45
N GLU A 514 -17.39 6.38 -1.48
CA GLU A 514 -18.08 5.17 -1.94
C GLU A 514 -17.08 4.17 -2.57
N LEU A 515 -16.18 4.64 -3.43
CA LEU A 515 -15.22 3.77 -4.13
C LEU A 515 -14.22 3.10 -3.19
N LEU A 516 -13.73 3.83 -2.19
CA LEU A 516 -12.65 3.39 -1.30
C LEU A 516 -13.16 2.99 0.10
N SER A 517 -14.46 3.06 0.34
CA SER A 517 -15.09 2.79 1.64
C SER A 517 -14.49 3.65 2.78
N ILE A 518 -14.28 4.95 2.51
CA ILE A 518 -13.73 5.91 3.47
C ILE A 518 -14.86 6.40 4.39
N SER A 519 -14.64 6.33 5.71
CA SER A 519 -15.61 6.84 6.70
C SER A 519 -15.64 8.38 6.74
N ASP A 520 -16.73 8.97 7.27
CA ASP A 520 -16.86 10.42 7.43
C ASP A 520 -15.72 11.02 8.28
N THR A 521 -15.29 10.31 9.31
CA THR A 521 -14.15 10.72 10.14
C THR A 521 -12.85 10.75 9.33
N GLN A 522 -12.58 9.72 8.53
CA GLN A 522 -11.41 9.72 7.65
C GLN A 522 -11.53 10.80 6.57
N MET A 523 -12.73 11.01 6.01
CA MET A 523 -12.98 12.04 5.00
C MET A 523 -12.60 13.45 5.49
N SER A 524 -12.74 13.73 6.80
CA SER A 524 -12.36 15.02 7.40
C SER A 524 -10.87 15.36 7.18
N TYR A 525 -9.99 14.36 7.09
CA TYR A 525 -8.54 14.57 6.87
C TYR A 525 -8.16 14.97 5.44
N ILE A 526 -9.06 14.80 4.48
CA ILE A 526 -8.87 15.24 3.08
C ILE A 526 -9.84 16.37 2.69
N THR A 527 -10.55 16.91 3.68
CA THR A 527 -11.49 18.02 3.52
C THR A 527 -10.84 19.29 4.04
N ASN A 528 -10.54 20.26 3.16
CA ASN A 528 -9.86 21.51 3.52
C ASN A 528 -8.51 21.28 4.23
N ALA A 529 -7.85 20.17 3.93
CA ALA A 529 -6.55 19.84 4.48
C ALA A 529 -5.47 20.80 3.97
N GLY A 530 -4.53 21.16 4.83
CA GLY A 530 -3.32 21.90 4.42
C GLY A 530 -2.43 21.06 3.50
N ALA A 531 -1.49 21.70 2.82
CA ALA A 531 -0.51 21.00 1.98
C ALA A 531 0.29 19.98 2.83
N GLY A 532 0.56 18.81 2.27
CA GLY A 532 1.28 17.74 2.94
C GLY A 532 0.45 16.95 3.98
N ARG A 533 -0.86 17.13 4.03
CA ARG A 533 -1.77 16.42 4.95
C ARG A 533 -2.84 15.68 4.17
N GLY A 534 -3.23 14.50 4.67
CA GLY A 534 -4.21 13.69 3.99
C GLY A 534 -4.38 12.28 4.56
N LEU A 535 -4.76 11.35 3.70
CA LEU A 535 -4.88 9.92 3.99
C LEU A 535 -3.91 9.12 3.13
N ILE A 536 -3.25 8.15 3.74
CA ILE A 536 -2.48 7.13 3.02
C ILE A 536 -3.17 5.78 3.17
N LYS A 537 -3.50 5.14 2.03
CA LYS A 537 -4.01 3.78 1.96
C LYS A 537 -2.89 2.85 1.56
N VAL A 538 -2.66 1.82 2.36
CA VAL A 538 -1.67 0.75 2.10
C VAL A 538 -2.33 -0.59 2.37
N GLY A 539 -2.58 -1.35 1.31
CA GLY A 539 -3.39 -2.57 1.40
C GLY A 539 -4.79 -2.28 1.96
N GLY A 540 -5.13 -2.92 3.06
CA GLY A 540 -6.42 -2.70 3.76
C GLY A 540 -6.42 -1.56 4.77
N SER A 541 -5.27 -0.96 5.07
CA SER A 541 -5.15 0.11 6.08
C SER A 541 -5.28 1.49 5.46
N ILE A 542 -6.08 2.38 6.07
CA ILE A 542 -6.20 3.79 5.70
C ILE A 542 -5.85 4.63 6.92
N VAL A 543 -4.77 5.39 6.83
CA VAL A 543 -4.17 6.12 7.96
C VAL A 543 -4.06 7.60 7.62
N PRO A 544 -4.50 8.51 8.51
CA PRO A 544 -4.27 9.94 8.32
C PRO A 544 -2.79 10.27 8.56
N PHE A 545 -2.24 11.12 7.69
CA PHE A 545 -0.83 11.48 7.76
C PHE A 545 -0.60 12.99 7.71
N ILE A 546 0.55 13.38 8.25
CA ILE A 546 1.11 14.73 8.21
C ILE A 546 2.55 14.60 7.71
N ASN A 547 2.89 15.39 6.71
CA ASN A 547 4.25 15.53 6.21
C ASN A 547 4.61 17.02 6.21
N ASP A 548 4.99 17.53 7.37
CA ASP A 548 5.46 18.90 7.57
C ASP A 548 6.99 18.90 7.35
N PHE A 549 7.41 19.13 6.11
CA PHE A 549 8.84 19.17 5.75
C PHE A 549 9.44 20.54 6.09
N PRO A 550 10.66 20.60 6.68
CA PRO A 550 11.32 21.86 7.02
C PRO A 550 11.54 22.75 5.79
N THR A 551 10.95 23.93 5.79
CA THR A 551 10.93 24.85 4.63
C THR A 551 12.24 25.62 4.41
N ASP A 552 13.13 25.63 5.40
CA ASP A 552 14.42 26.33 5.38
C ASP A 552 15.57 25.48 4.79
N THR A 553 15.27 24.28 4.31
CA THR A 553 16.26 23.34 3.78
C THR A 553 16.44 23.47 2.27
N GLU A 554 17.64 23.19 1.76
CA GLU A 554 17.93 23.08 0.32
C GLU A 554 17.05 22.00 -0.35
N LEU A 555 16.78 20.90 0.38
CA LEU A 555 15.90 19.84 -0.11
C LEU A 555 14.46 20.31 -0.31
N TYR A 556 13.95 21.18 0.59
CA TYR A 556 12.62 21.75 0.40
C TYR A 556 12.56 22.61 -0.87
N LYS A 557 13.54 23.46 -1.09
CA LYS A 557 13.64 24.30 -2.30
C LYS A 557 13.67 23.45 -3.57
N LEU A 558 14.44 22.35 -3.56
CA LEU A 558 14.53 21.42 -4.68
C LEU A 558 13.21 20.69 -4.97
N MET A 559 12.40 20.43 -3.96
CA MET A 559 11.11 19.74 -4.09
C MET A 559 9.92 20.69 -4.28
N SER A 560 10.02 21.96 -3.85
CA SER A 560 8.95 22.95 -3.99
C SER A 560 8.66 23.28 -5.45
N THR A 561 7.38 23.46 -5.76
CA THR A 561 6.90 23.92 -7.07
C THR A 561 6.29 25.32 -6.98
N LYS A 562 6.38 25.97 -5.81
CA LYS A 562 5.83 27.31 -5.63
C LYS A 562 6.71 28.35 -6.31
N PRO A 563 6.10 29.28 -7.06
CA PRO A 563 6.85 30.39 -7.68
C PRO A 563 7.61 31.21 -6.61
N GLY A 564 8.92 31.39 -6.82
CA GLY A 564 9.78 32.16 -5.93
C GLY A 564 10.42 31.38 -4.77
N GLU A 565 10.12 30.10 -4.63
CA GLU A 565 10.78 29.20 -3.65
C GLU A 565 11.84 28.28 -4.29
N ASN A 566 11.94 28.27 -5.64
CA ASN A 566 12.92 27.50 -6.43
C ASN A 566 14.15 28.36 -6.80
#